data_94a8c126b9ac25df4b80fc83c9634146
#
_entry.id   94a8c126b9ac25df4b80fc83c9634146
#
_cell.length_a   1.000
_cell.length_b   1.000
_cell.length_c   1.000
_cell.angle_alpha   90.00
_cell.angle_beta   90.00
_cell.angle_gamma   90.00
#
_symmetry.space_group_name_H-M   'P 1'
#
loop_
_entity.id
_entity.type
_entity.pdbx_description
1 polymer ?
#
loop_
_entity_poly.entity_id
_entity_poly.type
_entity_poly.pdbx_seq_one_letter_code
_entity_poly.pdbx_strand_id
1 'polypeptide(L)'
;MKKKRLISLLLVFALLFTAAAPTLAAAEEPARRLSVGAEDGAGSRFVSFFNAIREKLAALWNRLRTFFAVRKEKVKNTMSQNAIHMLQSVEDTICDSFIITTEDGKVIVVDGGHTAETDYFIEYLRAVTGQCVPHIDAWFLSHPHDDHVQVFLETAENRAGEVTFDKVLLNFLPYELYESRSQQEGMEMVSEFNRISKAFPEKVQILNAGDVFNIGAAKITVLYAPDESFIDVNEHSVIFRMDLGGTSVMFTGDAQVNAGNKTLAEWESTGLIDCDVCKMAHHGQNGVDRNFYEAVSPEICLWPTPTWVWDNTNGNLKTLEVRAWMEELGVKKNYKAFEGSAVIGMKPRVVTTTDVFEEGYDAATAVDRLAALGCEGIDMGFDYWVFDGSPFLSDGYLPWAQSLKARADSAGIVYTHAHAPGEVDSEYMERSIEATAAIGARYLVVHPIWRDDRGNIIRNKLRFLQINADAIKKWLPKAEEYGVVLLSENVLWGASSDPRIIAELVKKVGSDRFGWCFDVGHAWCCGYAPDVLKQCAVAPMSLHIQDNDSSGDQHLNPGDGTIDWALFTGTLREIGYLGDCVMEAHHQSLYAPDAERDAILTSLLETARSLRAEMR
;
A
#
# COMPACT_ATOMS: atom_id res chain seq x y z
N MET A 1 -10.83 -23.93 -22.19
CA MET A 1 -11.32 -23.62 -23.55
C MET A 1 -11.62 -22.13 -23.79
N LYS A 2 -12.21 -21.38 -22.87
CA LYS A 2 -12.54 -19.94 -23.04
C LYS A 2 -11.32 -19.03 -23.23
N LYS A 3 -10.21 -19.22 -22.49
CA LYS A 3 -8.97 -18.41 -22.63
C LYS A 3 -8.29 -18.55 -24.01
N LYS A 4 -8.25 -19.75 -24.60
CA LYS A 4 -7.65 -19.94 -25.93
C LYS A 4 -8.48 -19.28 -27.05
N ARG A 5 -9.81 -19.27 -26.93
CA ARG A 5 -10.69 -18.58 -27.89
C ARG A 5 -10.57 -17.06 -27.83
N LEU A 6 -10.38 -16.49 -26.62
CA LEU A 6 -10.17 -15.05 -26.45
C LEU A 6 -8.84 -14.60 -27.04
N ILE A 7 -7.76 -15.35 -26.80
CA ILE A 7 -6.43 -15.08 -27.38
C ILE A 7 -6.45 -15.21 -28.90
N SER A 8 -7.15 -16.23 -29.44
CA SER A 8 -7.31 -16.36 -30.88
C SER A 8 -8.13 -15.23 -31.50
N LEU A 9 -9.17 -14.74 -30.81
CA LEU A 9 -9.96 -13.60 -31.27
C LEU A 9 -9.11 -12.30 -31.25
N LEU A 10 -8.33 -12.08 -30.21
CA LEU A 10 -7.42 -10.94 -30.08
C LEU A 10 -6.29 -10.97 -31.13
N LEU A 11 -5.72 -12.15 -31.43
CA LEU A 11 -4.73 -12.32 -32.51
C LEU A 11 -5.32 -12.08 -33.90
N VAL A 12 -6.56 -12.51 -34.17
CA VAL A 12 -7.26 -12.25 -35.42
C VAL A 12 -7.60 -10.73 -35.52
N PHE A 13 -8.00 -10.08 -34.44
CA PHE A 13 -8.21 -8.62 -34.40
C PHE A 13 -6.91 -7.85 -34.63
N ALA A 14 -5.80 -8.24 -33.99
CA ALA A 14 -4.49 -7.61 -34.18
C ALA A 14 -3.98 -7.80 -35.63
N LEU A 15 -4.16 -8.97 -36.22
CA LEU A 15 -3.81 -9.25 -37.61
C LEU A 15 -4.68 -8.47 -38.61
N LEU A 16 -5.97 -8.33 -38.34
CA LEU A 16 -6.87 -7.52 -39.17
C LEU A 16 -6.52 -6.01 -39.08
N PHE A 17 -6.07 -5.54 -37.92
CA PHE A 17 -5.67 -4.15 -37.73
C PHE A 17 -4.31 -3.83 -38.37
N THR A 18 -3.33 -4.72 -38.25
CA THR A 18 -2.02 -4.57 -38.93
C THR A 18 -2.14 -4.70 -40.45
N ALA A 19 -3.07 -5.49 -40.96
CA ALA A 19 -3.35 -5.58 -42.38
C ALA A 19 -4.17 -4.39 -42.92
N ALA A 20 -5.01 -3.75 -42.06
CA ALA A 20 -5.85 -2.61 -42.45
C ALA A 20 -5.15 -1.24 -42.29
N ALA A 21 -4.10 -1.15 -41.48
CA ALA A 21 -3.38 0.12 -41.25
C ALA A 21 -2.81 0.77 -42.53
N PRO A 22 -2.18 0.02 -43.45
CA PRO A 22 -1.69 0.56 -44.73
C PRO A 22 -2.83 0.94 -45.69
N THR A 23 -3.94 0.22 -45.64
CA THR A 23 -5.12 0.47 -46.49
C THR A 23 -5.97 1.64 -45.99
N LEU A 24 -5.95 1.93 -44.68
CA LEU A 24 -6.58 3.09 -44.10
C LEU A 24 -5.82 4.40 -44.40
N ALA A 25 -4.49 4.35 -44.38
CA ALA A 25 -3.64 5.50 -44.80
C ALA A 25 -3.79 5.78 -46.30
N ALA A 26 -3.95 4.72 -47.13
CA ALA A 26 -4.21 4.87 -48.57
C ALA A 26 -5.63 5.33 -48.90
N ALA A 27 -6.58 5.23 -47.97
CA ALA A 27 -7.97 5.68 -48.13
C ALA A 27 -8.18 7.18 -47.78
N GLU A 28 -7.17 7.85 -47.19
CA GLU A 28 -7.26 9.30 -46.91
C GLU A 28 -7.22 10.15 -48.19
N GLU A 29 -6.52 9.73 -49.23
CA GLU A 29 -6.49 10.47 -50.50
C GLU A 29 -7.82 10.41 -51.29
N PRO A 30 -8.51 9.26 -51.42
CA PRO A 30 -9.84 9.20 -52.00
C PRO A 30 -10.91 9.95 -51.16
N ALA A 31 -10.83 9.90 -49.82
CA ALA A 31 -11.77 10.58 -48.94
C ALA A 31 -11.62 12.11 -49.00
N ARG A 32 -10.41 12.64 -49.14
CA ARG A 32 -10.16 14.05 -49.41
C ARG A 32 -10.66 14.50 -50.77
N ARG A 33 -10.60 13.64 -51.80
CA ARG A 33 -11.16 13.95 -53.12
C ARG A 33 -12.69 13.96 -53.16
N LEU A 34 -13.32 13.12 -52.34
CA LEU A 34 -14.78 13.07 -52.19
C LEU A 34 -15.36 14.26 -51.39
N SER A 35 -14.59 14.84 -50.45
CA SER A 35 -15.03 15.98 -49.66
C SER A 35 -15.02 17.32 -50.41
N VAL A 36 -14.35 17.41 -51.55
CA VAL A 36 -14.29 18.64 -52.38
C VAL A 36 -15.45 18.77 -53.37
N GLY A 37 -16.33 17.73 -53.49
CA GLY A 37 -17.39 17.70 -54.49
C GLY A 37 -18.79 17.42 -53.98
N ALA A 38 -19.06 17.33 -52.67
CA ALA A 38 -20.37 16.98 -52.15
C ALA A 38 -20.98 18.13 -51.32
N GLU A 39 -21.83 18.92 -51.93
CA GLU A 39 -22.74 19.85 -51.22
C GLU A 39 -23.94 19.12 -50.58
N ASP A 40 -24.02 17.80 -50.58
CA ASP A 40 -25.13 17.04 -50.01
C ASP A 40 -24.75 16.45 -48.64
N GLY A 41 -25.55 16.78 -47.61
CA GLY A 41 -25.36 16.41 -46.19
C GLY A 41 -25.26 14.90 -45.86
N ALA A 42 -25.34 14.01 -46.83
CA ALA A 42 -25.17 12.56 -46.70
C ALA A 42 -23.67 12.18 -46.62
N GLY A 43 -22.79 12.84 -47.39
CA GLY A 43 -21.33 12.59 -47.39
C GLY A 43 -20.68 13.00 -46.06
N SER A 44 -21.11 14.14 -45.50
CA SER A 44 -20.63 14.63 -44.19
C SER A 44 -21.00 13.69 -43.03
N ARG A 45 -22.20 13.13 -43.02
CA ARG A 45 -22.65 12.16 -41.98
C ARG A 45 -21.92 10.83 -42.08
N PHE A 46 -21.53 10.40 -43.29
CA PHE A 46 -20.77 9.16 -43.50
C PHE A 46 -19.33 9.32 -43.00
N VAL A 47 -18.67 10.42 -43.32
CA VAL A 47 -17.29 10.72 -42.83
C VAL A 47 -17.28 10.85 -41.28
N SER A 48 -18.28 11.56 -40.70
CA SER A 48 -18.37 11.68 -39.23
C SER A 48 -18.63 10.35 -38.56
N PHE A 49 -19.43 9.46 -39.14
CA PHE A 49 -19.67 8.10 -38.64
C PHE A 49 -18.37 7.24 -38.63
N PHE A 50 -17.58 7.26 -39.71
CA PHE A 50 -16.33 6.53 -39.78
C PHE A 50 -15.25 7.11 -38.84
N ASN A 51 -15.19 8.43 -38.68
CA ASN A 51 -14.31 9.05 -37.72
C ASN A 51 -14.68 8.65 -36.29
N ALA A 52 -15.95 8.64 -35.91
CA ALA A 52 -16.38 8.17 -34.60
C ALA A 52 -16.09 6.69 -34.33
N ILE A 53 -16.17 5.82 -35.38
CA ILE A 53 -15.76 4.41 -35.26
C ILE A 53 -14.25 4.32 -35.08
N ARG A 54 -13.46 5.08 -35.85
CA ARG A 54 -11.99 5.10 -35.75
C ARG A 54 -11.54 5.54 -34.36
N GLU A 55 -12.14 6.59 -33.82
CA GLU A 55 -11.85 7.08 -32.46
C GLU A 55 -12.20 6.04 -31.40
N LYS A 56 -13.36 5.38 -31.49
CA LYS A 56 -13.72 4.30 -30.55
C LYS A 56 -12.78 3.09 -30.63
N LEU A 57 -12.33 2.74 -31.82
CA LEU A 57 -11.36 1.65 -32.00
C LEU A 57 -9.97 2.04 -31.51
N ALA A 58 -9.54 3.29 -31.69
CA ALA A 58 -8.29 3.80 -31.16
C ALA A 58 -8.31 3.83 -29.61
N ALA A 59 -9.40 4.30 -29.03
CA ALA A 59 -9.62 4.29 -27.58
C ALA A 59 -9.59 2.85 -27.01
N LEU A 60 -10.29 1.91 -27.67
CA LEU A 60 -10.26 0.50 -27.27
C LEU A 60 -8.85 -0.09 -27.34
N TRP A 61 -8.09 0.24 -28.40
CA TRP A 61 -6.71 -0.21 -28.56
C TRP A 61 -5.79 0.34 -27.47
N ASN A 62 -5.90 1.61 -27.15
CA ASN A 62 -5.13 2.25 -26.06
C ASN A 62 -5.44 1.57 -24.72
N ARG A 63 -6.72 1.35 -24.39
CA ARG A 63 -7.11 0.63 -23.16
C ARG A 63 -6.53 -0.79 -23.11
N LEU A 64 -6.52 -1.53 -24.22
CA LEU A 64 -5.91 -2.87 -24.27
C LEU A 64 -4.39 -2.80 -24.08
N ARG A 65 -3.73 -1.83 -24.71
CA ARG A 65 -2.28 -1.61 -24.57
C ARG A 65 -1.93 -1.31 -23.11
N THR A 66 -2.67 -0.42 -22.47
CA THR A 66 -2.51 -0.04 -21.06
C THR A 66 -2.74 -1.22 -20.13
N PHE A 67 -3.82 -1.99 -20.34
CA PHE A 67 -4.10 -3.20 -19.57
C PHE A 67 -2.93 -4.20 -19.61
N PHE A 68 -2.32 -4.40 -20.80
CA PHE A 68 -1.17 -5.29 -20.91
C PHE A 68 0.11 -4.69 -20.32
N ALA A 69 0.28 -3.36 -20.36
CA ALA A 69 1.42 -2.68 -19.77
C ALA A 69 1.40 -2.86 -18.24
N VAL A 70 0.31 -2.51 -17.56
CA VAL A 70 0.14 -2.68 -16.10
C VAL A 70 0.32 -4.15 -15.68
N ARG A 71 -0.22 -5.10 -16.47
CA ARG A 71 0.01 -6.54 -16.19
C ARG A 71 1.46 -6.97 -16.34
N LYS A 72 2.21 -6.36 -17.24
CA LYS A 72 3.65 -6.63 -17.42
C LYS A 72 4.45 -6.13 -16.22
N GLU A 73 4.04 -5.05 -15.60
CA GLU A 73 4.66 -4.49 -14.38
C GLU A 73 4.48 -5.39 -13.16
N LYS A 74 3.57 -6.37 -13.22
CA LYS A 74 3.25 -7.29 -12.11
C LYS A 74 2.84 -6.54 -10.83
N VAL A 75 2.07 -5.46 -11.00
CA VAL A 75 1.52 -4.70 -9.89
C VAL A 75 0.86 -5.64 -8.89
N LYS A 76 1.23 -5.50 -7.61
CA LYS A 76 0.69 -6.32 -6.53
C LYS A 76 -0.59 -5.69 -5.98
N ASN A 77 -1.53 -6.53 -5.58
CA ASN A 77 -2.64 -6.09 -4.75
C ASN A 77 -2.11 -5.78 -3.34
N THR A 78 -2.32 -4.56 -2.87
CA THR A 78 -1.87 -4.08 -1.56
C THR A 78 -3.02 -3.64 -0.65
N MET A 79 -4.28 -3.96 -0.99
CA MET A 79 -5.47 -3.56 -0.21
C MET A 79 -5.45 -3.95 1.27
N SER A 80 -4.59 -4.88 1.65
CA SER A 80 -4.41 -5.32 3.03
C SER A 80 -3.07 -4.88 3.61
N GLN A 81 -2.41 -3.89 3.03
CA GLN A 81 -1.07 -3.43 3.43
C GLN A 81 -0.98 -1.92 3.38
N ASN A 82 -0.18 -1.34 4.26
CA ASN A 82 0.19 0.06 4.18
C ASN A 82 1.23 0.23 3.07
N ALA A 83 0.88 0.88 1.98
CA ALA A 83 1.79 1.10 0.86
C ALA A 83 1.48 2.41 0.12
N ILE A 84 2.51 3.04 -0.42
CA ILE A 84 2.40 4.15 -1.36
C ILE A 84 2.84 3.65 -2.74
N HIS A 85 2.01 3.87 -3.73
CA HIS A 85 2.33 3.65 -5.12
C HIS A 85 2.55 5.02 -5.77
N MET A 86 3.77 5.30 -6.22
CA MET A 86 4.08 6.43 -7.10
C MET A 86 3.96 5.92 -8.53
N LEU A 87 3.10 6.53 -9.34
CA LEU A 87 2.87 6.11 -10.70
C LEU A 87 3.87 6.77 -11.66
N GLN A 88 4.26 6.03 -12.70
CA GLN A 88 5.04 6.60 -13.80
C GLN A 88 4.15 7.43 -14.73
N SER A 89 4.73 8.40 -15.44
CA SER A 89 4.07 9.01 -16.59
C SER A 89 4.14 8.07 -17.80
N VAL A 90 3.02 7.96 -18.54
CA VAL A 90 2.93 7.12 -19.74
C VAL A 90 3.69 7.74 -20.93
N GLU A 91 3.84 9.07 -20.95
CA GLU A 91 4.40 9.84 -22.07
C GLU A 91 5.71 10.55 -21.71
N ASP A 92 6.35 10.20 -20.57
CA ASP A 92 7.54 10.90 -20.02
C ASP A 92 7.30 12.43 -19.88
N THR A 93 6.08 12.77 -19.43
CA THR A 93 5.68 14.14 -19.10
C THR A 93 5.75 14.37 -17.59
N ILE A 94 5.67 15.62 -17.17
CA ILE A 94 5.43 15.95 -15.76
C ILE A 94 4.08 15.34 -15.37
N CYS A 95 4.04 14.62 -14.24
CA CYS A 95 2.85 13.93 -13.78
C CYS A 95 2.98 13.60 -12.29
N ASP A 96 2.04 14.06 -11.50
CA ASP A 96 1.98 13.76 -10.07
C ASP A 96 0.81 12.82 -9.79
N SER A 97 1.10 11.58 -9.42
CA SER A 97 0.06 10.58 -9.22
C SER A 97 0.48 9.54 -8.18
N PHE A 98 -0.28 9.48 -7.07
CA PHE A 98 -0.04 8.53 -6.00
C PHE A 98 -1.32 7.80 -5.60
N ILE A 99 -1.20 6.50 -5.39
CA ILE A 99 -2.25 5.67 -4.80
C ILE A 99 -1.70 5.13 -3.49
N ILE A 100 -2.42 5.35 -2.39
CA ILE A 100 -2.04 4.88 -1.06
C ILE A 100 -3.08 3.85 -0.61
N THR A 101 -2.62 2.69 -0.18
CA THR A 101 -3.46 1.68 0.48
C THR A 101 -3.13 1.63 1.96
N THR A 102 -4.16 1.36 2.76
CA THR A 102 -4.00 1.18 4.21
C THR A 102 -4.26 -0.27 4.60
N GLU A 103 -3.68 -0.71 5.69
CA GLU A 103 -3.85 -2.08 6.18
C GLU A 103 -5.32 -2.43 6.50
N ASP A 104 -6.15 -1.45 6.82
CA ASP A 104 -7.59 -1.61 7.04
C ASP A 104 -8.44 -1.48 5.75
N GLY A 105 -7.79 -1.48 4.59
CA GLY A 105 -8.43 -1.58 3.28
C GLY A 105 -8.99 -0.27 2.72
N LYS A 106 -8.47 0.88 3.18
CA LYS A 106 -8.80 2.18 2.59
C LYS A 106 -7.89 2.51 1.42
N VAL A 107 -8.39 3.30 0.49
CA VAL A 107 -7.66 3.80 -0.66
C VAL A 107 -7.68 5.33 -0.65
N ILE A 108 -6.49 5.90 -0.65
CA ILE A 108 -6.30 7.34 -0.75
C ILE A 108 -5.56 7.62 -2.07
N VAL A 109 -5.97 8.65 -2.78
CA VAL A 109 -5.28 9.12 -3.97
C VAL A 109 -4.79 10.54 -3.73
N VAL A 110 -3.59 10.84 -4.18
CA VAL A 110 -3.03 12.21 -4.18
C VAL A 110 -2.73 12.56 -5.62
N ASP A 111 -3.38 13.61 -6.11
CA ASP A 111 -3.32 14.09 -7.48
C ASP A 111 -3.70 13.00 -8.52
N GLY A 112 -3.16 13.01 -9.73
CA GLY A 112 -3.52 11.99 -10.70
C GLY A 112 -2.79 12.13 -12.04
N GLY A 113 -2.37 13.35 -12.40
CA GLY A 113 -1.70 13.62 -13.65
C GLY A 113 -2.60 14.15 -14.75
N HIS A 114 -2.08 14.18 -15.97
CA HIS A 114 -2.79 14.63 -17.17
C HIS A 114 -3.88 13.64 -17.63
N THR A 115 -4.83 14.10 -18.44
CA THR A 115 -5.90 13.26 -19.00
C THR A 115 -5.38 12.00 -19.70
N ALA A 116 -4.22 12.07 -20.34
CA ALA A 116 -3.59 10.91 -21.02
C ALA A 116 -3.26 9.75 -20.06
N GLU A 117 -3.08 10.03 -18.78
CA GLU A 117 -2.75 9.04 -17.75
C GLU A 117 -3.98 8.27 -17.24
N THR A 118 -5.21 8.72 -17.54
CA THR A 118 -6.45 8.20 -16.94
C THR A 118 -6.62 6.68 -17.13
N ASP A 119 -6.39 6.17 -18.33
CA ASP A 119 -6.51 4.72 -18.57
C ASP A 119 -5.47 3.93 -17.76
N TYR A 120 -4.23 4.45 -17.65
CA TYR A 120 -3.17 3.81 -16.87
C TYR A 120 -3.50 3.84 -15.37
N PHE A 121 -3.92 4.99 -14.85
CA PHE A 121 -4.34 5.17 -13.48
C PHE A 121 -5.45 4.17 -13.09
N ILE A 122 -6.52 4.07 -13.88
CA ILE A 122 -7.65 3.17 -13.60
C ILE A 122 -7.22 1.70 -13.61
N GLU A 123 -6.43 1.27 -14.60
CA GLU A 123 -5.95 -0.11 -14.67
C GLU A 123 -4.97 -0.44 -13.54
N TYR A 124 -4.13 0.52 -13.16
CA TYR A 124 -3.21 0.37 -12.02
C TYR A 124 -3.99 0.27 -10.71
N LEU A 125 -4.98 1.13 -10.50
CA LEU A 125 -5.86 1.12 -9.34
C LEU A 125 -6.64 -0.21 -9.23
N ARG A 126 -7.13 -0.76 -10.36
CA ARG A 126 -7.73 -2.10 -10.41
C ARG A 126 -6.76 -3.20 -9.97
N ALA A 127 -5.50 -3.11 -10.38
CA ALA A 127 -4.49 -4.09 -10.01
C ALA A 127 -4.16 -4.01 -8.52
N VAL A 128 -4.01 -2.80 -7.97
CA VAL A 128 -3.73 -2.52 -6.56
C VAL A 128 -4.87 -2.98 -5.65
N THR A 129 -6.12 -2.71 -6.04
CA THR A 129 -7.30 -3.03 -5.23
C THR A 129 -7.85 -4.44 -5.47
N GLY A 130 -7.56 -5.03 -6.63
CA GLY A 130 -8.18 -6.29 -7.06
C GLY A 130 -9.66 -6.14 -7.46
N GLN A 131 -10.20 -4.92 -7.48
CA GLN A 131 -11.61 -4.62 -7.76
C GLN A 131 -11.82 -4.27 -9.24
N CYS A 132 -12.95 -4.69 -9.81
CA CYS A 132 -13.33 -4.31 -11.17
C CYS A 132 -13.75 -2.85 -11.28
N VAL A 133 -14.41 -2.34 -10.23
CA VAL A 133 -14.77 -0.93 -10.04
C VAL A 133 -14.15 -0.52 -8.70
N PRO A 134 -12.93 0.02 -8.71
CA PRO A 134 -12.26 0.45 -7.49
C PRO A 134 -13.03 1.56 -6.77
N HIS A 135 -12.92 1.56 -5.44
CA HIS A 135 -13.42 2.62 -4.59
C HIS A 135 -12.26 3.40 -3.96
N ILE A 136 -12.34 4.73 -3.99
CA ILE A 136 -11.39 5.66 -3.39
C ILE A 136 -12.08 6.33 -2.20
N ASP A 137 -11.54 6.14 -0.99
CA ASP A 137 -12.10 6.75 0.22
C ASP A 137 -11.84 8.26 0.29
N ALA A 138 -10.70 8.72 -0.22
CA ALA A 138 -10.39 10.14 -0.33
C ALA A 138 -9.45 10.43 -1.51
N TRP A 139 -9.73 11.48 -2.25
CA TRP A 139 -8.90 11.99 -3.32
C TRP A 139 -8.42 13.40 -2.98
N PHE A 140 -7.11 13.56 -2.76
CA PHE A 140 -6.47 14.85 -2.53
C PHE A 140 -6.11 15.49 -3.87
N LEU A 141 -6.41 16.77 -4.02
CA LEU A 141 -5.94 17.60 -5.13
C LEU A 141 -5.09 18.74 -4.54
N SER A 142 -3.80 18.72 -4.83
CA SER A 142 -2.84 19.62 -4.20
C SER A 142 -3.01 21.08 -4.62
N HIS A 143 -3.09 21.32 -5.93
CA HIS A 143 -3.27 22.66 -6.54
C HIS A 143 -3.84 22.52 -7.97
N PRO A 144 -4.37 23.59 -8.58
CA PRO A 144 -5.08 23.50 -9.85
C PRO A 144 -4.16 23.62 -11.08
N HIS A 145 -3.19 22.68 -11.25
CA HIS A 145 -2.48 22.47 -12.50
C HIS A 145 -2.93 21.18 -13.19
N ASP A 146 -2.78 21.12 -14.51
CA ASP A 146 -3.31 20.05 -15.35
C ASP A 146 -2.60 18.70 -15.10
N ASP A 147 -1.30 18.72 -14.83
CA ASP A 147 -0.48 17.56 -14.48
C ASP A 147 -0.74 17.00 -13.06
N HIS A 148 -1.70 17.60 -12.33
CA HIS A 148 -2.17 17.15 -11.03
C HIS A 148 -3.64 16.72 -11.05
N VAL A 149 -4.54 17.51 -11.68
CA VAL A 149 -5.97 17.36 -11.47
C VAL A 149 -6.74 16.73 -12.63
N GLN A 150 -6.19 16.64 -13.83
CA GLN A 150 -6.94 16.22 -15.01
C GLN A 150 -7.44 14.78 -14.95
N VAL A 151 -6.69 13.84 -14.35
CA VAL A 151 -7.19 12.47 -14.15
C VAL A 151 -8.42 12.44 -13.26
N PHE A 152 -8.46 13.27 -12.21
CA PHE A 152 -9.64 13.40 -11.37
C PHE A 152 -10.83 13.94 -12.17
N LEU A 153 -10.64 15.04 -12.91
CA LEU A 153 -11.68 15.68 -13.70
C LEU A 153 -12.26 14.72 -14.76
N GLU A 154 -11.40 14.05 -15.53
CA GLU A 154 -11.79 13.05 -16.52
C GLU A 154 -12.53 11.86 -15.87
N THR A 155 -12.03 11.37 -14.72
CA THR A 155 -12.65 10.25 -14.01
C THR A 155 -14.03 10.63 -13.50
N ALA A 156 -14.17 11.79 -12.87
CA ALA A 156 -15.43 12.25 -12.30
C ALA A 156 -16.51 12.54 -13.37
N GLU A 157 -16.12 13.08 -14.51
CA GLU A 157 -17.05 13.46 -15.57
C GLU A 157 -17.36 12.30 -16.51
N ASN A 158 -16.34 11.60 -17.01
CA ASN A 158 -16.49 10.67 -18.14
C ASN A 158 -16.33 9.20 -17.77
N ARG A 159 -15.81 8.89 -16.57
CA ARG A 159 -15.46 7.52 -16.14
C ARG A 159 -16.15 7.12 -14.83
N ALA A 160 -17.23 7.78 -14.43
CA ALA A 160 -17.94 7.57 -13.15
C ALA A 160 -18.42 6.12 -12.91
N GLY A 161 -18.59 5.30 -13.96
CA GLY A 161 -18.91 3.87 -13.85
C GLY A 161 -17.70 2.94 -13.69
N GLU A 162 -16.49 3.47 -13.77
CA GLU A 162 -15.23 2.69 -13.70
C GLU A 162 -14.50 2.85 -12.36
N VAL A 163 -14.74 3.97 -11.67
CA VAL A 163 -14.17 4.28 -10.33
C VAL A 163 -15.24 4.99 -9.52
N THR A 164 -15.27 4.75 -8.22
CA THR A 164 -16.12 5.49 -7.27
C THR A 164 -15.25 6.16 -6.21
N PHE A 165 -15.72 7.26 -5.61
CA PHE A 165 -15.03 7.96 -4.54
C PHE A 165 -15.99 8.55 -3.51
N ASP A 166 -15.52 8.68 -2.25
CA ASP A 166 -16.31 9.25 -1.16
C ASP A 166 -16.06 10.75 -0.99
N LYS A 167 -14.80 11.18 -0.99
CA LYS A 167 -14.41 12.56 -0.72
C LYS A 167 -13.39 13.08 -1.71
N VAL A 168 -13.46 14.39 -1.98
CA VAL A 168 -12.42 15.16 -2.66
C VAL A 168 -11.94 16.24 -1.71
N LEU A 169 -10.66 16.23 -1.42
CA LEU A 169 -9.99 17.06 -0.43
C LEU A 169 -9.06 18.04 -1.14
N LEU A 170 -9.30 19.33 -1.01
CA LEU A 170 -8.56 20.36 -1.73
C LEU A 170 -8.68 21.73 -1.05
N ASN A 171 -7.90 22.69 -1.51
CA ASN A 171 -8.15 24.10 -1.27
C ASN A 171 -7.73 24.91 -2.50
N PHE A 172 -8.62 25.06 -3.48
CA PHE A 172 -8.37 25.95 -4.61
C PHE A 172 -8.85 27.36 -4.27
N LEU A 173 -8.04 28.36 -4.58
CA LEU A 173 -8.45 29.74 -4.44
C LEU A 173 -9.58 30.08 -5.44
N PRO A 174 -10.36 31.16 -5.20
CA PRO A 174 -11.46 31.53 -6.09
C PRO A 174 -11.00 31.83 -7.53
N TYR A 175 -11.82 31.46 -8.52
CA TYR A 175 -11.55 31.68 -9.95
C TYR A 175 -11.16 33.14 -10.26
N GLU A 176 -11.87 34.10 -9.64
CA GLU A 176 -11.66 35.53 -9.84
C GLU A 176 -10.26 36.00 -9.46
N LEU A 177 -9.62 35.29 -8.52
CA LEU A 177 -8.25 35.58 -8.12
C LEU A 177 -7.26 35.20 -9.22
N TYR A 178 -7.40 34.01 -9.79
CA TYR A 178 -6.57 33.55 -10.92
C TYR A 178 -6.80 34.43 -12.17
N GLU A 179 -8.05 34.80 -12.44
CA GLU A 179 -8.41 35.72 -13.53
C GLU A 179 -7.74 37.08 -13.37
N SER A 180 -7.81 37.67 -12.18
CA SER A 180 -7.19 38.98 -11.88
C SER A 180 -5.66 38.98 -12.08
N ARG A 181 -5.03 37.81 -12.02
CA ARG A 181 -3.59 37.57 -12.16
C ARG A 181 -3.20 37.05 -13.55
N SER A 182 -4.18 36.85 -14.42
CA SER A 182 -3.99 36.28 -15.77
C SER A 182 -3.33 34.88 -15.75
N GLN A 183 -3.64 34.08 -14.72
CA GLN A 183 -3.11 32.73 -14.56
C GLN A 183 -4.02 31.72 -15.28
N GLN A 184 -3.81 31.57 -16.59
CA GLN A 184 -4.71 30.85 -17.50
C GLN A 184 -4.95 29.41 -17.05
N GLU A 185 -3.92 28.68 -16.66
CA GLU A 185 -4.00 27.28 -16.28
C GLU A 185 -4.81 27.08 -14.99
N GLY A 186 -4.53 27.86 -13.95
CA GLY A 186 -5.35 27.85 -12.73
C GLY A 186 -6.81 28.19 -12.98
N MET A 187 -7.07 29.18 -13.88
CA MET A 187 -8.45 29.53 -14.30
C MET A 187 -9.17 28.35 -14.94
N GLU A 188 -8.51 27.67 -15.88
CA GLU A 188 -9.10 26.54 -16.61
C GLU A 188 -9.44 25.38 -15.66
N MET A 189 -8.48 24.97 -14.84
CA MET A 189 -8.67 23.84 -13.91
C MET A 189 -9.72 24.14 -12.83
N VAL A 190 -9.72 25.34 -12.25
CA VAL A 190 -10.73 25.74 -11.25
C VAL A 190 -12.12 25.85 -11.88
N SER A 191 -12.22 26.39 -13.10
CA SER A 191 -13.48 26.48 -13.82
C SER A 191 -14.08 25.09 -14.09
N GLU A 192 -13.26 24.15 -14.57
CA GLU A 192 -13.68 22.78 -14.82
C GLU A 192 -14.08 22.07 -13.53
N PHE A 193 -13.26 22.15 -12.48
CA PHE A 193 -13.58 21.58 -11.18
C PHE A 193 -14.93 22.14 -10.66
N ASN A 194 -15.12 23.45 -10.68
CA ASN A 194 -16.36 24.09 -10.22
C ASN A 194 -17.59 23.66 -11.03
N ARG A 195 -17.40 23.35 -12.31
CA ARG A 195 -18.48 22.84 -13.19
C ARG A 195 -18.84 21.39 -12.83
N ILE A 196 -17.83 20.52 -12.68
CA ILE A 196 -17.99 19.08 -12.49
C ILE A 196 -18.47 18.78 -11.06
N SER A 197 -17.92 19.44 -10.05
CA SER A 197 -18.23 19.22 -8.63
C SER A 197 -19.66 19.56 -8.23
N LYS A 198 -20.40 20.29 -9.06
CA LYS A 198 -21.85 20.51 -8.88
C LYS A 198 -22.65 19.21 -8.83
N ALA A 199 -22.13 18.12 -9.39
CA ALA A 199 -22.78 16.81 -9.36
C ALA A 199 -22.59 16.07 -8.01
N PHE A 200 -21.64 16.50 -7.16
CA PHE A 200 -21.31 15.87 -5.89
C PHE A 200 -20.80 16.89 -4.85
N PRO A 201 -21.53 17.98 -4.57
CA PRO A 201 -21.07 19.06 -3.69
C PRO A 201 -20.82 18.56 -2.24
N GLU A 202 -21.53 17.53 -1.81
CA GLU A 202 -21.40 16.93 -0.47
C GLU A 202 -20.09 16.15 -0.28
N LYS A 203 -19.41 15.81 -1.37
CA LYS A 203 -18.11 15.10 -1.32
C LYS A 203 -16.91 16.04 -1.27
N VAL A 204 -17.10 17.31 -1.59
CA VAL A 204 -16.03 18.31 -1.62
C VAL A 204 -15.76 18.83 -0.22
N GLN A 205 -14.53 18.71 0.25
CA GLN A 205 -14.08 19.20 1.55
C GLN A 205 -12.89 20.14 1.36
N ILE A 206 -13.01 21.37 1.85
CA ILE A 206 -11.93 22.35 1.83
C ILE A 206 -10.97 22.08 2.98
N LEU A 207 -9.69 22.00 2.69
CA LEU A 207 -8.60 21.80 3.64
C LEU A 207 -8.07 23.13 4.15
N ASN A 208 -7.80 23.21 5.46
CA ASN A 208 -7.16 24.36 6.08
C ASN A 208 -5.90 23.94 6.84
N ALA A 209 -4.93 24.82 6.94
CA ALA A 209 -3.77 24.56 7.80
C ALA A 209 -4.20 24.31 9.25
N GLY A 210 -3.67 23.24 9.84
CA GLY A 210 -4.06 22.77 11.17
C GLY A 210 -5.17 21.71 11.19
N ASP A 211 -5.81 21.40 10.06
CA ASP A 211 -6.78 20.30 9.99
C ASP A 211 -6.09 18.97 10.28
N VAL A 212 -6.69 18.17 11.18
CA VAL A 212 -6.22 16.82 11.54
C VAL A 212 -7.39 15.85 11.46
N PHE A 213 -7.23 14.77 10.70
CA PHE A 213 -8.27 13.74 10.56
C PHE A 213 -7.66 12.40 10.13
N ASN A 214 -8.45 11.33 10.22
CA ASN A 214 -8.04 10.00 9.80
C ASN A 214 -8.81 9.53 8.57
N ILE A 215 -8.14 8.76 7.72
CA ILE A 215 -8.72 7.97 6.65
C ILE A 215 -8.24 6.54 6.85
N GLY A 216 -9.08 5.73 7.51
CA GLY A 216 -8.65 4.43 8.01
C GLY A 216 -7.44 4.57 8.94
N ALA A 217 -6.41 3.75 8.70
CA ALA A 217 -5.18 3.77 9.48
C ALA A 217 -4.27 4.98 9.21
N ALA A 218 -4.54 5.78 8.18
CA ALA A 218 -3.75 6.96 7.86
C ALA A 218 -4.23 8.18 8.66
N LYS A 219 -3.33 8.82 9.40
CA LYS A 219 -3.56 10.12 10.04
C LYS A 219 -3.01 11.22 9.16
N ILE A 220 -3.84 12.22 8.84
CA ILE A 220 -3.49 13.36 8.00
C ILE A 220 -3.41 14.62 8.88
N THR A 221 -2.36 15.39 8.70
CA THR A 221 -2.20 16.73 9.30
C THR A 221 -1.87 17.72 8.18
N VAL A 222 -2.76 18.67 7.91
CA VAL A 222 -2.54 19.73 6.91
C VAL A 222 -1.62 20.78 7.52
N LEU A 223 -0.45 20.98 6.91
CA LEU A 223 0.56 21.92 7.41
C LEU A 223 0.47 23.28 6.73
N TYR A 224 0.03 23.30 5.45
CA TYR A 224 -0.14 24.53 4.70
C TYR A 224 -1.35 24.44 3.79
N ALA A 225 -2.10 25.52 3.72
CA ALA A 225 -3.17 25.75 2.76
C ALA A 225 -2.88 27.05 2.00
N PRO A 226 -3.38 27.21 0.77
CA PRO A 226 -3.12 28.37 -0.09
C PRO A 226 -3.25 29.71 0.59
N ASP A 227 -2.29 30.59 0.32
CA ASP A 227 -2.27 31.98 0.78
C ASP A 227 -2.47 32.92 -0.41
N GLU A 228 -3.54 33.70 -0.36
CA GLU A 228 -3.88 34.67 -1.40
C GLU A 228 -2.81 35.72 -1.65
N SER A 229 -1.87 35.94 -0.75
CA SER A 229 -0.77 36.90 -0.94
C SER A 229 0.29 36.41 -1.94
N PHE A 230 0.38 35.09 -2.16
CA PHE A 230 1.31 34.51 -3.13
C PHE A 230 0.68 34.51 -4.53
N ILE A 231 1.50 34.73 -5.54
CA ILE A 231 1.00 34.91 -6.92
C ILE A 231 1.04 33.60 -7.69
N ASP A 232 2.12 32.86 -7.61
CA ASP A 232 2.33 31.64 -8.39
C ASP A 232 1.35 30.54 -7.99
N VAL A 233 0.75 29.86 -8.96
CA VAL A 233 -0.23 28.78 -8.72
C VAL A 233 0.39 27.62 -7.94
N ASN A 234 1.67 27.35 -8.15
CA ASN A 234 2.41 26.33 -7.40
C ASN A 234 2.50 26.63 -5.89
N GLU A 235 2.59 27.90 -5.51
CA GLU A 235 2.56 28.33 -4.10
C GLU A 235 1.18 28.09 -3.43
N HIS A 236 0.16 27.75 -4.23
CA HIS A 236 -1.16 27.37 -3.74
C HIS A 236 -1.28 25.84 -3.51
N SER A 237 -0.20 25.10 -3.55
CA SER A 237 -0.20 23.67 -3.20
C SER A 237 -0.48 23.45 -1.73
N VAL A 238 -1.42 22.57 -1.42
CA VAL A 238 -1.62 22.10 -0.04
C VAL A 238 -0.43 21.22 0.36
N ILE A 239 0.22 21.54 1.50
CA ILE A 239 1.26 20.69 2.09
C ILE A 239 0.64 19.94 3.27
N PHE A 240 0.79 18.63 3.29
CA PHE A 240 0.30 17.82 4.40
C PHE A 240 1.26 16.68 4.77
N ARG A 241 1.24 16.33 6.06
CA ARG A 241 1.87 15.15 6.61
C ARG A 241 0.86 14.02 6.67
N MET A 242 1.26 12.83 6.26
CA MET A 242 0.54 11.57 6.47
C MET A 242 1.36 10.68 7.39
N ASP A 243 0.79 10.24 8.50
CA ASP A 243 1.36 9.18 9.35
C ASP A 243 0.62 7.88 9.07
N LEU A 244 1.35 6.87 8.60
CA LEU A 244 0.80 5.57 8.19
C LEU A 244 1.75 4.43 8.56
N GLY A 245 1.29 3.48 9.37
CA GLY A 245 2.06 2.29 9.73
C GLY A 245 3.44 2.60 10.31
N GLY A 246 3.54 3.63 11.18
CA GLY A 246 4.82 4.03 11.80
C GLY A 246 5.78 4.76 10.85
N THR A 247 5.33 5.16 9.67
CA THR A 247 6.08 5.96 8.70
C THR A 247 5.40 7.30 8.50
N SER A 248 6.18 8.37 8.53
CA SER A 248 5.73 9.72 8.24
C SER A 248 6.08 10.11 6.80
N VAL A 249 5.13 10.72 6.10
CA VAL A 249 5.25 11.09 4.70
C VAL A 249 4.86 12.55 4.50
N MET A 250 5.72 13.33 3.87
CA MET A 250 5.45 14.71 3.50
C MET A 250 5.01 14.78 2.04
N PHE A 251 3.78 15.20 1.79
CA PHE A 251 3.27 15.57 0.47
C PHE A 251 3.30 17.08 0.31
N THR A 252 4.01 17.55 -0.70
CA THR A 252 4.32 18.98 -0.89
C THR A 252 3.59 19.62 -2.07
N GLY A 253 2.88 18.81 -2.90
CA GLY A 253 2.45 19.30 -4.22
C GLY A 253 3.63 19.94 -4.96
N ASP A 254 3.40 21.07 -5.55
CA ASP A 254 4.41 21.85 -6.26
C ASP A 254 4.82 23.12 -5.51
N ALA A 255 4.62 23.11 -4.17
CA ALA A 255 4.97 24.22 -3.31
C ALA A 255 6.37 24.75 -3.59
N GLN A 256 6.49 26.08 -3.65
CA GLN A 256 7.75 26.78 -3.86
C GLN A 256 8.26 27.40 -2.55
N VAL A 257 9.21 28.30 -2.67
CA VAL A 257 9.99 28.85 -1.55
C VAL A 257 9.11 29.55 -0.51
N ASN A 258 8.08 30.31 -0.93
CA ASN A 258 7.25 31.06 0.02
C ASN A 258 6.34 30.12 0.84
N ALA A 259 5.68 29.18 0.19
CA ALA A 259 4.86 28.17 0.87
C ALA A 259 5.72 27.31 1.82
N GLY A 260 6.91 26.88 1.37
CA GLY A 260 7.85 26.15 2.20
C GLY A 260 8.30 26.93 3.43
N ASN A 261 8.71 28.18 3.28
CA ASN A 261 9.14 29.03 4.39
C ASN A 261 8.01 29.33 5.37
N LYS A 262 6.78 29.54 4.87
CA LYS A 262 5.62 29.73 5.74
C LYS A 262 5.31 28.47 6.54
N THR A 263 5.38 27.30 5.93
CA THR A 263 5.22 26.02 6.60
C THR A 263 6.24 25.81 7.71
N LEU A 264 7.52 26.09 7.45
CA LEU A 264 8.58 26.01 8.46
C LEU A 264 8.32 26.97 9.63
N ALA A 265 7.99 28.24 9.34
CA ALA A 265 7.74 29.24 10.37
C ALA A 265 6.63 28.84 11.35
N GLU A 266 5.64 28.09 10.90
CA GLU A 266 4.51 27.64 11.71
C GLU A 266 4.78 26.30 12.42
N TRP A 267 5.48 25.37 11.81
CA TRP A 267 5.49 23.97 12.24
C TRP A 267 6.86 23.38 12.62
N GLU A 268 7.99 24.01 12.29
CA GLU A 268 9.32 23.43 12.54
C GLU A 268 9.54 23.07 14.03
N SER A 269 9.07 23.93 14.95
CA SER A 269 9.22 23.69 16.38
C SER A 269 8.32 22.56 16.95
N THR A 270 7.39 22.05 16.16
CA THR A 270 6.39 21.05 16.61
C THR A 270 6.86 19.60 16.43
N GLY A 271 7.91 19.36 15.64
CA GLY A 271 8.34 18.02 15.22
C GLY A 271 7.50 17.40 14.11
N LEU A 272 6.49 18.12 13.57
CA LEU A 272 5.63 17.60 12.49
C LEU A 272 6.26 17.72 11.11
N ILE A 273 7.33 18.51 10.98
CA ILE A 273 8.06 18.67 9.70
C ILE A 273 8.97 17.49 9.42
N ASP A 274 9.59 16.89 10.44
CA ASP A 274 10.47 15.73 10.29
C ASP A 274 9.69 14.51 9.78
N CYS A 275 10.06 13.99 8.60
CA CYS A 275 9.36 12.88 7.94
C CYS A 275 10.32 11.88 7.32
N ASP A 276 9.98 10.58 7.43
CA ASP A 276 10.76 9.47 6.84
C ASP A 276 10.78 9.54 5.31
N VAL A 277 9.69 9.98 4.70
CA VAL A 277 9.49 10.02 3.24
C VAL A 277 9.07 11.42 2.80
N CYS A 278 9.64 11.94 1.73
CA CYS A 278 9.25 13.21 1.14
C CYS A 278 8.94 13.07 -0.35
N LYS A 279 7.73 13.48 -0.76
CA LYS A 279 7.44 13.78 -2.16
C LYS A 279 8.16 15.08 -2.52
N MET A 280 9.03 15.03 -3.51
CA MET A 280 9.83 16.18 -3.93
C MET A 280 8.96 17.29 -4.51
N ALA A 281 9.06 18.48 -3.94
CA ALA A 281 8.24 19.62 -4.36
C ALA A 281 8.51 19.97 -5.82
N HIS A 282 7.43 20.26 -6.57
CA HIS A 282 7.48 20.68 -7.96
C HIS A 282 8.34 19.73 -8.82
N HIS A 283 8.06 18.44 -8.72
CA HIS A 283 8.74 17.33 -9.43
C HIS A 283 10.28 17.33 -9.24
N GLY A 284 10.77 17.94 -8.15
CA GLY A 284 12.20 18.07 -7.87
C GLY A 284 12.91 19.13 -8.71
N GLN A 285 12.18 20.08 -9.28
CA GLN A 285 12.77 21.22 -10.02
C GLN A 285 12.82 22.51 -9.17
N ASN A 286 12.01 23.52 -9.48
CA ASN A 286 12.02 24.83 -8.82
C ASN A 286 11.04 24.91 -7.62
N GLY A 287 11.00 23.89 -6.77
CA GLY A 287 10.11 23.80 -5.60
C GLY A 287 10.60 24.61 -4.39
N VAL A 288 10.38 24.03 -3.20
CA VAL A 288 10.84 24.60 -1.93
C VAL A 288 12.37 24.70 -1.87
N ASP A 289 12.89 25.52 -0.94
CA ASP A 289 14.32 25.73 -0.81
C ASP A 289 14.98 24.65 0.09
N ARG A 290 16.30 24.64 0.14
CA ARG A 290 17.11 23.66 0.87
C ARG A 290 16.75 23.54 2.35
N ASN A 291 16.50 24.66 3.03
CA ASN A 291 16.13 24.68 4.45
C ASN A 291 14.87 23.83 4.76
N PHE A 292 13.92 23.77 3.81
CA PHE A 292 12.74 22.91 3.99
C PHE A 292 13.13 21.42 4.02
N TYR A 293 13.97 20.98 3.09
CA TYR A 293 14.42 19.59 3.06
C TYR A 293 15.36 19.24 4.22
N GLU A 294 16.15 20.21 4.73
CA GLU A 294 16.95 20.05 5.95
C GLU A 294 16.05 19.82 7.18
N ALA A 295 14.93 20.52 7.27
CA ALA A 295 13.96 20.33 8.36
C ALA A 295 13.15 19.04 8.21
N VAL A 296 12.80 18.63 6.98
CA VAL A 296 12.11 17.36 6.71
C VAL A 296 13.02 16.16 6.96
N SER A 297 14.32 16.28 6.67
CA SER A 297 15.35 15.24 6.90
C SER A 297 14.97 13.83 6.37
N PRO A 298 14.52 13.69 5.11
CA PRO A 298 13.92 12.46 4.64
C PRO A 298 14.95 11.35 4.42
N GLU A 299 14.59 10.11 4.78
CA GLU A 299 15.36 8.92 4.40
C GLU A 299 15.08 8.50 2.94
N ILE A 300 13.86 8.76 2.46
CA ILE A 300 13.36 8.35 1.14
C ILE A 300 12.75 9.55 0.43
N CYS A 301 13.14 9.76 -0.83
CA CYS A 301 12.56 10.78 -1.69
C CYS A 301 11.77 10.17 -2.85
N LEU A 302 10.56 10.69 -3.08
CA LEU A 302 9.69 10.34 -4.20
C LEU A 302 9.76 11.44 -5.25
N TRP A 303 10.26 11.09 -6.43
CA TRP A 303 10.47 12.00 -7.54
C TRP A 303 9.46 11.70 -8.66
N PRO A 304 8.31 12.36 -8.71
CA PRO A 304 7.37 12.28 -9.84
C PRO A 304 7.92 13.12 -11.01
N THR A 305 9.10 12.73 -11.50
CA THR A 305 9.98 13.50 -12.36
C THR A 305 10.15 12.77 -13.68
N PRO A 306 9.91 13.41 -14.84
CA PRO A 306 10.25 12.85 -16.15
C PRO A 306 11.76 12.93 -16.44
N THR A 307 12.21 12.15 -17.42
CA THR A 307 13.63 12.06 -17.80
C THR A 307 14.25 13.43 -18.11
N TRP A 308 13.55 14.29 -18.85
CA TRP A 308 14.07 15.57 -19.29
C TRP A 308 14.23 16.60 -18.14
N VAL A 309 13.39 16.50 -17.09
CA VAL A 309 13.56 17.30 -15.86
C VAL A 309 14.71 16.76 -15.02
N TRP A 310 14.79 15.43 -14.88
CA TRP A 310 15.86 14.77 -14.13
C TRP A 310 17.24 15.10 -14.68
N ASP A 311 17.39 15.03 -15.99
CA ASP A 311 18.65 15.33 -16.68
C ASP A 311 18.88 16.84 -16.85
N ASN A 312 17.87 17.66 -16.54
CA ASN A 312 17.87 19.12 -16.73
C ASN A 312 18.33 19.53 -18.14
N THR A 313 17.76 18.86 -19.15
CA THR A 313 18.25 18.98 -20.55
C THR A 313 18.19 20.41 -21.09
N ASN A 314 17.29 21.25 -20.56
CA ASN A 314 17.17 22.67 -20.93
C ASN A 314 18.09 23.60 -20.13
N GLY A 315 18.71 23.10 -19.03
CA GLY A 315 19.70 23.83 -18.24
C GLY A 315 19.15 24.98 -17.38
N ASN A 316 17.84 25.13 -17.24
CA ASN A 316 17.17 26.24 -16.55
C ASN A 316 16.40 25.84 -15.29
N LEU A 317 16.51 24.56 -14.88
CA LEU A 317 15.88 24.03 -13.68
C LEU A 317 16.90 23.83 -12.56
N LYS A 318 16.46 23.84 -11.30
CA LYS A 318 17.31 23.56 -10.13
C LYS A 318 17.49 22.07 -9.84
N THR A 319 17.00 21.17 -10.68
CA THR A 319 16.96 19.72 -10.39
C THR A 319 18.32 19.15 -9.99
N LEU A 320 19.42 19.56 -10.68
CA LEU A 320 20.76 19.08 -10.33
C LEU A 320 21.21 19.57 -8.95
N GLU A 321 20.83 20.80 -8.57
CA GLU A 321 21.09 21.37 -7.25
C GLU A 321 20.28 20.64 -6.16
N VAL A 322 18.99 20.40 -6.40
CA VAL A 322 18.11 19.68 -5.48
C VAL A 322 18.60 18.24 -5.27
N ARG A 323 19.08 17.57 -6.32
CA ARG A 323 19.69 16.23 -6.22
C ARG A 323 20.96 16.26 -5.36
N ALA A 324 21.81 17.29 -5.52
CA ALA A 324 23.00 17.44 -4.69
C ALA A 324 22.63 17.67 -3.21
N TRP A 325 21.59 18.43 -2.92
CA TRP A 325 21.09 18.58 -1.54
C TRP A 325 20.66 17.24 -0.93
N MET A 326 19.95 16.40 -1.68
CA MET A 326 19.51 15.08 -1.18
C MET A 326 20.70 14.14 -0.93
N GLU A 327 21.74 14.20 -1.75
CA GLU A 327 22.98 13.46 -1.54
C GLU A 327 23.71 13.94 -0.29
N GLU A 328 23.84 15.25 -0.09
CA GLU A 328 24.47 15.86 1.09
C GLU A 328 23.69 15.58 2.39
N LEU A 329 22.35 15.52 2.33
CA LEU A 329 21.49 15.17 3.46
C LEU A 329 21.52 13.67 3.79
N GLY A 330 22.15 12.86 2.96
CA GLY A 330 22.28 11.42 3.19
C GLY A 330 21.02 10.62 2.93
N VAL A 331 20.16 11.08 2.00
CA VAL A 331 18.97 10.34 1.55
C VAL A 331 19.36 8.94 1.10
N LYS A 332 18.74 7.93 1.69
CA LYS A 332 19.10 6.51 1.47
C LYS A 332 18.53 5.98 0.16
N LYS A 333 17.34 6.44 -0.24
CA LYS A 333 16.64 5.92 -1.42
C LYS A 333 15.92 7.03 -2.18
N ASN A 334 16.10 7.03 -3.50
CA ASN A 334 15.37 7.90 -4.43
C ASN A 334 14.56 7.03 -5.38
N TYR A 335 13.23 7.13 -5.34
CA TYR A 335 12.33 6.53 -6.32
C TYR A 335 12.00 7.57 -7.39
N LYS A 336 12.13 7.24 -8.66
CA LYS A 336 11.98 8.14 -9.79
C LYS A 336 10.93 7.61 -10.76
N ALA A 337 9.93 8.40 -11.08
CA ALA A 337 8.80 7.97 -11.90
C ALA A 337 9.21 7.52 -13.33
N PHE A 338 10.27 8.10 -13.89
CA PHE A 338 10.77 7.70 -15.20
C PHE A 338 11.43 6.30 -15.21
N GLU A 339 11.77 5.73 -14.07
CA GLU A 339 12.27 4.34 -13.95
C GLU A 339 11.12 3.32 -13.91
N GLY A 340 9.88 3.77 -13.87
CA GLY A 340 8.67 2.97 -13.73
C GLY A 340 7.90 3.30 -12.45
N SER A 341 6.69 2.76 -12.34
CA SER A 341 5.93 2.92 -11.10
C SER A 341 6.61 2.19 -9.94
N ALA A 342 6.60 2.82 -8.78
CA ALA A 342 7.27 2.32 -7.59
C ALA A 342 6.25 2.01 -6.48
N VAL A 343 6.51 0.96 -5.71
CA VAL A 343 5.75 0.64 -4.49
C VAL A 343 6.67 0.84 -3.29
N ILE A 344 6.27 1.73 -2.41
CA ILE A 344 6.99 2.08 -1.20
C ILE A 344 6.22 1.50 -0.02
N GLY A 345 6.78 0.50 0.64
CA GLY A 345 6.26 -0.03 1.89
C GLY A 345 6.55 0.91 3.05
N MET A 346 5.67 0.89 4.04
CA MET A 346 5.89 1.60 5.28
C MET A 346 7.02 0.92 6.07
N LYS A 347 7.55 1.61 7.07
CA LYS A 347 8.57 1.07 7.97
C LYS A 347 7.95 -0.12 8.72
N PRO A 348 8.50 -1.34 8.60
CA PRO A 348 7.99 -2.47 9.35
C PRO A 348 7.99 -2.16 10.84
N ARG A 349 6.88 -2.41 11.53
CA ARG A 349 6.86 -2.29 13.00
C ARG A 349 7.68 -3.42 13.61
N VAL A 350 8.34 -3.14 14.72
CA VAL A 350 8.92 -4.18 15.57
C VAL A 350 7.83 -4.68 16.50
N VAL A 351 7.42 -5.92 16.28
CA VAL A 351 6.33 -6.61 16.98
C VAL A 351 6.92 -7.79 17.74
N THR A 352 6.42 -8.10 18.93
CA THR A 352 6.73 -9.35 19.62
C THR A 352 5.47 -10.04 20.12
N THR A 353 5.53 -11.37 20.23
CA THR A 353 4.44 -12.16 20.82
C THR A 353 4.32 -11.92 22.32
N THR A 354 3.12 -12.09 22.86
CA THR A 354 2.89 -12.16 24.31
C THR A 354 3.45 -13.42 24.95
N ASP A 355 3.85 -14.42 24.16
CA ASP A 355 4.41 -15.70 24.63
C ASP A 355 5.80 -15.57 25.25
N VAL A 356 6.39 -14.36 25.15
CA VAL A 356 7.57 -13.98 25.95
C VAL A 356 7.29 -13.94 27.48
N PHE A 357 6.02 -14.03 27.88
CA PHE A 357 5.58 -14.14 29.27
C PHE A 357 5.00 -15.54 29.54
N GLU A 358 5.01 -15.99 30.80
CA GLU A 358 4.46 -17.26 31.21
C GLU A 358 2.91 -17.31 31.10
N GLU A 359 2.36 -18.49 30.97
CA GLU A 359 0.91 -18.73 30.98
C GLU A 359 0.25 -18.07 32.23
N GLY A 360 -0.84 -17.35 32.00
CA GLY A 360 -1.55 -16.62 33.05
C GLY A 360 -0.92 -15.30 33.49
N TYR A 361 0.14 -14.83 32.82
CA TYR A 361 0.65 -13.49 33.04
C TYR A 361 -0.43 -12.43 32.76
N ASP A 362 -0.48 -11.37 33.59
CA ASP A 362 -1.48 -10.33 33.41
C ASP A 362 -1.28 -9.57 32.07
N ALA A 363 -2.24 -9.72 31.17
CA ALA A 363 -2.15 -9.19 29.81
C ALA A 363 -2.05 -7.66 29.79
N ALA A 364 -2.68 -6.94 30.75
CA ALA A 364 -2.56 -5.48 30.82
C ALA A 364 -1.14 -5.06 31.25
N THR A 365 -0.54 -5.79 32.19
CA THR A 365 0.86 -5.56 32.60
C THR A 365 1.83 -5.90 31.46
N ALA A 366 1.55 -6.93 30.65
CA ALA A 366 2.35 -7.24 29.47
C ALA A 366 2.38 -6.08 28.48
N VAL A 367 1.21 -5.46 28.20
CA VAL A 367 1.09 -4.28 27.34
C VAL A 367 1.99 -3.13 27.84
N ASP A 368 1.88 -2.79 29.12
CA ASP A 368 2.65 -1.69 29.70
C ASP A 368 4.15 -1.95 29.62
N ARG A 369 4.56 -3.20 29.90
CA ARG A 369 5.97 -3.60 29.92
C ARG A 369 6.56 -3.55 28.51
N LEU A 370 5.87 -4.09 27.50
CA LEU A 370 6.31 -4.04 26.11
C LEU A 370 6.37 -2.61 25.57
N ALA A 371 5.38 -1.77 25.90
CA ALA A 371 5.38 -0.36 25.54
C ALA A 371 6.57 0.39 26.17
N ALA A 372 6.84 0.16 27.47
CA ALA A 372 7.98 0.78 28.15
C ALA A 372 9.34 0.38 27.59
N LEU A 373 9.47 -0.81 27.01
CA LEU A 373 10.67 -1.31 26.32
C LEU A 373 10.78 -0.79 24.87
N GLY A 374 9.79 -0.02 24.40
CA GLY A 374 9.76 0.54 23.06
C GLY A 374 9.43 -0.47 21.96
N CYS A 375 8.65 -1.50 22.28
CA CYS A 375 8.00 -2.34 21.29
C CYS A 375 6.93 -1.53 20.55
N GLU A 376 6.80 -1.71 19.24
CA GLU A 376 5.90 -0.90 18.42
C GLU A 376 4.55 -1.60 18.18
N GLY A 377 4.52 -2.93 18.32
CA GLY A 377 3.30 -3.73 18.18
C GLY A 377 3.34 -5.02 18.98
N ILE A 378 2.16 -5.60 19.19
CA ILE A 378 1.97 -6.84 19.94
C ILE A 378 1.29 -7.89 19.05
N ASP A 379 1.80 -9.11 19.12
CA ASP A 379 1.14 -10.32 18.66
C ASP A 379 0.55 -11.06 19.87
N MET A 380 -0.78 -11.21 19.92
CA MET A 380 -1.47 -11.80 21.07
C MET A 380 -1.60 -13.30 20.94
N GLY A 381 -0.85 -14.08 21.69
CA GLY A 381 -0.99 -15.53 21.79
C GLY A 381 -2.23 -15.93 22.60
N PHE A 382 -3.36 -16.22 21.94
CA PHE A 382 -4.57 -16.68 22.65
C PHE A 382 -4.45 -18.10 23.16
N ASP A 383 -3.54 -18.92 22.68
CA ASP A 383 -3.26 -20.27 23.17
C ASP A 383 -2.80 -20.28 24.63
N TYR A 384 -2.08 -19.27 25.09
CA TYR A 384 -1.71 -19.07 26.51
C TYR A 384 -2.90 -18.70 27.42
N TRP A 385 -4.08 -18.52 26.83
CA TRP A 385 -5.32 -18.19 27.56
C TRP A 385 -6.37 -19.32 27.52
N VAL A 386 -5.97 -20.54 27.11
CA VAL A 386 -6.85 -21.73 27.10
C VAL A 386 -6.68 -22.52 28.39
N PHE A 387 -7.11 -21.93 29.50
CA PHE A 387 -7.13 -22.58 30.81
C PHE A 387 -8.41 -22.23 31.59
N ASP A 388 -8.77 -23.06 32.58
CA ASP A 388 -9.98 -22.86 33.38
C ASP A 388 -9.97 -21.53 34.13
N GLY A 389 -11.03 -20.74 33.93
CA GLY A 389 -11.20 -19.43 34.56
C GLY A 389 -10.50 -18.29 33.82
N SER A 390 -9.88 -18.56 32.68
CA SER A 390 -9.26 -17.49 31.86
C SER A 390 -10.31 -16.52 31.34
N PRO A 391 -9.98 -15.23 31.22
CA PRO A 391 -10.86 -14.25 30.56
C PRO A 391 -11.23 -14.65 29.14
N PHE A 392 -10.30 -15.21 28.37
CA PHE A 392 -10.53 -15.64 26.99
C PHE A 392 -11.62 -16.72 26.88
N LEU A 393 -11.70 -17.66 27.82
CA LEU A 393 -12.72 -18.72 27.82
C LEU A 393 -14.05 -18.29 28.47
N SER A 394 -14.09 -17.14 29.15
CA SER A 394 -15.30 -16.63 29.81
C SER A 394 -16.30 -16.00 28.83
N ASP A 395 -17.54 -15.77 29.28
CA ASP A 395 -18.54 -14.98 28.54
C ASP A 395 -18.13 -13.50 28.42
N GLY A 396 -17.18 -13.05 29.25
CA GLY A 396 -16.65 -11.68 29.26
C GLY A 396 -15.44 -11.44 28.37
N TYR A 397 -15.11 -12.34 27.44
CA TYR A 397 -13.90 -12.23 26.63
C TYR A 397 -13.85 -10.98 25.73
N LEU A 398 -14.99 -10.53 25.18
CA LEU A 398 -15.01 -9.30 24.36
C LEU A 398 -14.74 -8.04 25.18
N PRO A 399 -15.42 -7.77 26.34
CA PRO A 399 -15.03 -6.69 27.23
C PRO A 399 -13.55 -6.75 27.68
N TRP A 400 -13.02 -7.96 27.96
CA TRP A 400 -11.62 -8.14 28.29
C TRP A 400 -10.71 -7.71 27.13
N ALA A 401 -10.95 -8.21 25.92
CA ALA A 401 -10.19 -7.83 24.73
C ALA A 401 -10.26 -6.32 24.46
N GLN A 402 -11.45 -5.69 24.58
CA GLN A 402 -11.63 -4.25 24.45
C GLN A 402 -10.84 -3.45 25.50
N SER A 403 -10.73 -3.97 26.73
CA SER A 403 -9.93 -3.35 27.79
C SER A 403 -8.43 -3.37 27.47
N LEU A 404 -7.95 -4.46 26.84
CA LEU A 404 -6.57 -4.58 26.38
C LEU A 404 -6.26 -3.59 25.25
N LYS A 405 -7.20 -3.42 24.31
CA LYS A 405 -7.09 -2.38 23.28
C LYS A 405 -6.97 -1.00 23.88
N ALA A 406 -7.89 -0.64 24.78
CA ALA A 406 -7.87 0.67 25.44
C ALA A 406 -6.55 0.89 26.22
N ARG A 407 -5.99 -0.16 26.81
CA ARG A 407 -4.69 -0.10 27.49
C ARG A 407 -3.55 0.15 26.51
N ALA A 408 -3.52 -0.58 25.39
CA ALA A 408 -2.52 -0.42 24.34
C ALA A 408 -2.58 1.00 23.74
N ASP A 409 -3.77 1.49 23.41
CA ASP A 409 -3.99 2.86 22.92
C ASP A 409 -3.43 3.91 23.90
N SER A 410 -3.65 3.70 25.20
CA SER A 410 -3.15 4.61 26.26
C SER A 410 -1.63 4.55 26.43
N ALA A 411 -1.02 3.39 26.17
CA ALA A 411 0.42 3.17 26.25
C ALA A 411 1.17 3.53 24.95
N GLY A 412 0.45 3.90 23.88
CA GLY A 412 1.02 4.24 22.58
C GLY A 412 1.57 3.05 21.80
N ILE A 413 1.08 1.83 22.06
CA ILE A 413 1.39 0.59 21.34
C ILE A 413 0.13 0.02 20.71
N VAL A 414 0.25 -0.84 19.68
CA VAL A 414 -0.91 -1.42 18.99
C VAL A 414 -0.83 -2.94 18.97
N TYR A 415 -1.97 -3.61 19.03
CA TYR A 415 -2.07 -5.00 18.62
C TYR A 415 -2.12 -5.07 17.09
N THR A 416 -1.23 -5.82 16.48
CA THR A 416 -1.14 -5.99 15.03
C THR A 416 -1.58 -7.38 14.60
N HIS A 417 -1.22 -8.36 15.41
CA HIS A 417 -1.45 -9.78 15.18
C HIS A 417 -2.09 -10.41 16.41
N ALA A 418 -2.69 -11.58 16.19
CA ALA A 418 -3.01 -12.54 17.22
C ALA A 418 -2.78 -13.95 16.68
N HIS A 419 -2.54 -14.91 17.58
CA HIS A 419 -2.38 -16.32 17.27
C HIS A 419 -3.53 -17.14 17.87
N ALA A 420 -4.21 -17.96 17.03
CA ALA A 420 -5.35 -18.76 17.44
C ALA A 420 -4.90 -20.07 18.11
N PRO A 421 -5.61 -20.54 19.16
CA PRO A 421 -5.37 -21.86 19.74
C PRO A 421 -5.72 -22.99 18.76
N GLY A 422 -4.77 -23.89 18.52
CA GLY A 422 -4.95 -25.09 17.72
C GLY A 422 -5.02 -24.84 16.20
N GLU A 423 -5.58 -25.80 15.48
CA GLU A 423 -5.71 -25.71 14.02
C GLU A 423 -6.95 -24.92 13.60
N VAL A 424 -7.03 -24.59 12.32
CA VAL A 424 -8.10 -23.74 11.71
C VAL A 424 -9.53 -24.30 11.87
N ASP A 425 -9.70 -25.55 12.27
CA ASP A 425 -10.99 -26.18 12.60
C ASP A 425 -11.24 -26.31 14.10
N SER A 426 -10.40 -25.69 14.95
CA SER A 426 -10.57 -25.72 16.40
C SER A 426 -11.87 -25.04 16.85
N GLU A 427 -12.37 -25.45 18.02
CA GLU A 427 -13.55 -24.84 18.65
C GLU A 427 -13.35 -23.37 19.06
N TYR A 428 -12.10 -22.91 19.12
CA TYR A 428 -11.74 -21.54 19.51
C TYR A 428 -11.76 -20.54 18.36
N MET A 429 -11.88 -20.97 17.12
CA MET A 429 -11.75 -20.10 15.94
C MET A 429 -12.72 -18.91 15.93
N GLU A 430 -13.99 -19.16 16.26
CA GLU A 430 -14.99 -18.08 16.29
C GLU A 430 -14.59 -17.01 17.29
N ARG A 431 -14.27 -17.41 18.50
CA ARG A 431 -13.85 -16.56 19.60
C ARG A 431 -12.55 -15.82 19.28
N SER A 432 -11.59 -16.50 18.65
CA SER A 432 -10.32 -15.89 18.23
C SER A 432 -10.52 -14.80 17.21
N ILE A 433 -11.39 -14.99 16.21
CA ILE A 433 -11.71 -13.94 15.22
C ILE A 433 -12.30 -12.69 15.90
N GLU A 434 -13.29 -12.91 16.79
CA GLU A 434 -13.96 -11.82 17.51
C GLU A 434 -13.03 -11.09 18.48
N ALA A 435 -12.20 -11.83 19.22
CA ALA A 435 -11.22 -11.26 20.14
C ALA A 435 -10.12 -10.50 19.40
N THR A 436 -9.65 -11.02 18.26
CA THR A 436 -8.68 -10.33 17.38
C THR A 436 -9.21 -8.96 16.94
N ALA A 437 -10.45 -8.89 16.48
CA ALA A 437 -11.09 -7.63 16.15
C ALA A 437 -11.22 -6.71 17.38
N ALA A 438 -11.61 -7.27 18.54
CA ALA A 438 -11.85 -6.51 19.76
C ALA A 438 -10.58 -5.90 20.36
N ILE A 439 -9.41 -6.55 20.25
CA ILE A 439 -8.10 -5.96 20.61
C ILE A 439 -7.61 -4.95 19.57
N GLY A 440 -8.29 -4.84 18.42
CA GLY A 440 -7.91 -3.97 17.31
C GLY A 440 -6.82 -4.54 16.40
N ALA A 441 -6.47 -5.84 16.55
CA ALA A 441 -5.55 -6.52 15.65
C ALA A 441 -6.24 -6.86 14.32
N ARG A 442 -5.45 -6.84 13.26
CA ARG A 442 -5.91 -7.15 11.91
C ARG A 442 -5.70 -8.61 11.54
N TYR A 443 -4.57 -9.18 11.93
CA TYR A 443 -4.14 -10.50 11.50
C TYR A 443 -4.37 -11.54 12.60
N LEU A 444 -4.98 -12.67 12.22
CA LEU A 444 -5.08 -13.84 13.07
C LEU A 444 -4.31 -15.00 12.43
N VAL A 445 -3.17 -15.33 13.00
CA VAL A 445 -2.38 -16.50 12.61
C VAL A 445 -3.08 -17.78 13.07
N VAL A 446 -3.15 -18.76 12.19
CA VAL A 446 -3.81 -20.04 12.41
C VAL A 446 -2.96 -21.18 11.89
N HIS A 447 -2.82 -22.25 12.66
CA HIS A 447 -2.19 -23.45 12.16
C HIS A 447 -3.10 -24.16 11.16
N PRO A 448 -2.58 -24.68 10.06
CA PRO A 448 -3.36 -25.51 9.14
C PRO A 448 -3.63 -26.89 9.76
N ILE A 449 -4.68 -27.57 9.31
CA ILE A 449 -4.95 -28.98 9.63
C ILE A 449 -3.84 -29.82 9.01
N TRP A 450 -2.99 -30.39 9.83
CA TRP A 450 -1.85 -31.19 9.40
C TRP A 450 -1.99 -32.68 9.70
N ARG A 451 -3.05 -33.08 10.46
CA ARG A 451 -3.46 -34.46 10.72
C ARG A 451 -4.82 -34.75 10.12
N ASP A 452 -5.06 -35.99 9.74
CA ASP A 452 -6.40 -36.47 9.37
C ASP A 452 -7.20 -36.92 10.59
N ASP A 453 -8.50 -37.23 10.39
CA ASP A 453 -9.42 -37.66 11.43
C ASP A 453 -8.95 -38.93 12.20
N ARG A 454 -7.94 -39.62 11.68
CA ARG A 454 -7.31 -40.80 12.31
C ARG A 454 -5.98 -40.45 12.99
N GLY A 455 -5.61 -39.19 13.04
CA GLY A 455 -4.35 -38.70 13.61
C GLY A 455 -3.12 -38.88 12.71
N ASN A 456 -3.28 -39.32 11.44
CA ASN A 456 -2.12 -39.49 10.54
C ASN A 456 -1.72 -38.16 9.93
N ILE A 457 -0.41 -37.93 9.85
CA ILE A 457 0.17 -36.75 9.22
C ILE A 457 -0.22 -36.69 7.73
N ILE A 458 -0.78 -35.59 7.29
CA ILE A 458 -1.18 -35.34 5.89
C ILE A 458 0.07 -34.96 5.07
N ARG A 459 0.60 -35.92 4.30
CA ARG A 459 1.74 -35.69 3.41
C ARG A 459 1.31 -35.43 1.96
N ASN A 460 0.08 -35.83 1.60
CA ASN A 460 -0.43 -35.61 0.25
C ASN A 460 -0.85 -34.14 0.06
N LYS A 461 -0.14 -33.43 -0.78
CA LYS A 461 -0.36 -32.01 -1.07
C LYS A 461 -1.80 -31.69 -1.52
N LEU A 462 -2.37 -32.47 -2.44
CA LEU A 462 -3.71 -32.17 -2.96
C LEU A 462 -4.79 -32.35 -1.86
N ARG A 463 -4.64 -33.38 -1.03
CA ARG A 463 -5.51 -33.61 0.12
C ARG A 463 -5.37 -32.49 1.15
N PHE A 464 -4.15 -32.10 1.48
CA PHE A 464 -3.86 -30.98 2.38
C PHE A 464 -4.51 -29.68 1.90
N LEU A 465 -4.28 -29.31 0.64
CA LEU A 465 -4.84 -28.11 0.04
C LEU A 465 -6.38 -28.13 0.04
N GLN A 466 -7.00 -29.29 -0.17
CA GLN A 466 -8.47 -29.40 -0.19
C GLN A 466 -9.06 -29.24 1.21
N ILE A 467 -8.56 -29.98 2.20
CA ILE A 467 -9.08 -29.97 3.58
C ILE A 467 -8.96 -28.56 4.16
N ASN A 468 -7.77 -27.94 4.03
CA ASN A 468 -7.52 -26.61 4.58
C ASN A 468 -8.31 -25.51 3.85
N ALA A 469 -8.42 -25.59 2.53
CA ALA A 469 -9.24 -24.61 1.79
C ALA A 469 -10.71 -24.69 2.20
N ASP A 470 -11.25 -25.88 2.43
CA ASP A 470 -12.63 -26.07 2.85
C ASP A 470 -12.84 -25.59 4.30
N ALA A 471 -11.89 -25.83 5.21
CA ALA A 471 -11.93 -25.35 6.58
C ALA A 471 -11.86 -23.81 6.65
N ILE A 472 -10.90 -23.20 5.95
CA ILE A 472 -10.72 -21.74 5.91
C ILE A 472 -11.97 -21.05 5.37
N LYS A 473 -12.55 -21.54 4.27
CA LYS A 473 -13.74 -20.96 3.64
C LYS A 473 -14.96 -20.89 4.56
N LYS A 474 -15.05 -21.71 5.60
CA LYS A 474 -16.12 -21.62 6.61
C LYS A 474 -16.00 -20.34 7.44
N TRP A 475 -14.77 -19.87 7.68
CA TRP A 475 -14.49 -18.74 8.53
C TRP A 475 -14.42 -17.41 7.78
N LEU A 476 -14.28 -17.42 6.44
CA LEU A 476 -14.19 -16.17 5.66
C LEU A 476 -15.35 -15.20 5.88
N PRO A 477 -16.63 -15.63 5.93
CA PRO A 477 -17.73 -14.69 6.18
C PRO A 477 -17.60 -13.98 7.53
N LYS A 478 -17.16 -14.69 8.56
CA LYS A 478 -16.95 -14.10 9.89
C LYS A 478 -15.70 -13.20 9.91
N ALA A 479 -14.63 -13.62 9.28
CA ALA A 479 -13.44 -12.80 9.13
C ALA A 479 -13.74 -11.48 8.37
N GLU A 480 -14.60 -11.54 7.34
CA GLU A 480 -15.08 -10.35 6.63
C GLU A 480 -15.93 -9.45 7.53
N GLU A 481 -16.89 -10.00 8.27
CA GLU A 481 -17.75 -9.28 9.20
C GLU A 481 -16.95 -8.49 10.24
N TYR A 482 -15.87 -9.09 10.76
CA TYR A 482 -15.02 -8.50 11.81
C TYR A 482 -13.79 -7.77 11.28
N GLY A 483 -13.58 -7.70 9.97
CA GLY A 483 -12.44 -7.03 9.35
C GLY A 483 -11.09 -7.74 9.56
N VAL A 484 -11.09 -9.00 10.01
CA VAL A 484 -9.89 -9.81 10.29
C VAL A 484 -9.40 -10.49 9.02
N VAL A 485 -8.08 -10.66 8.90
CA VAL A 485 -7.43 -11.48 7.86
C VAL A 485 -6.83 -12.71 8.53
N LEU A 486 -7.24 -13.89 8.08
CA LEU A 486 -6.69 -15.15 8.55
C LEU A 486 -5.36 -15.45 7.86
N LEU A 487 -4.32 -15.80 8.60
CA LEU A 487 -3.00 -16.13 8.06
C LEU A 487 -2.66 -17.59 8.39
N SER A 488 -2.56 -18.47 7.38
CA SER A 488 -2.08 -19.82 7.61
C SER A 488 -0.57 -19.84 7.75
N GLU A 489 -0.06 -20.48 8.77
CA GLU A 489 1.36 -20.61 9.04
C GLU A 489 1.95 -21.90 8.44
N ASN A 490 3.26 -21.88 8.05
CA ASN A 490 3.99 -23.11 7.80
C ASN A 490 4.47 -23.71 9.11
N VAL A 491 4.05 -24.94 9.41
CA VAL A 491 4.40 -25.64 10.64
C VAL A 491 5.24 -26.90 10.36
N LEU A 492 5.76 -27.55 11.38
CA LEU A 492 6.79 -28.60 11.25
C LEU A 492 6.35 -29.91 10.56
N TRP A 493 5.05 -30.13 10.27
CA TRP A 493 4.56 -31.48 9.96
C TRP A 493 3.96 -31.65 8.57
N GLY A 494 4.43 -32.66 7.85
CA GLY A 494 3.81 -33.14 6.61
C GLY A 494 3.81 -32.14 5.48
N ALA A 495 2.66 -31.90 4.84
CA ALA A 495 2.55 -30.97 3.73
C ALA A 495 2.59 -29.50 4.17
N SER A 496 2.28 -29.21 5.44
CA SER A 496 2.33 -27.85 5.99
C SER A 496 3.75 -27.33 6.24
N SER A 497 4.75 -28.22 6.24
CA SER A 497 6.15 -27.82 6.43
C SER A 497 6.79 -27.17 5.19
N ASP A 498 6.17 -27.29 4.03
CA ASP A 498 6.66 -26.67 2.80
C ASP A 498 5.99 -25.30 2.57
N PRO A 499 6.71 -24.18 2.73
CA PRO A 499 6.16 -22.83 2.56
C PRO A 499 5.48 -22.61 1.20
N ARG A 500 5.95 -23.30 0.15
CA ARG A 500 5.37 -23.22 -1.20
C ARG A 500 3.96 -23.77 -1.25
N ILE A 501 3.66 -24.80 -0.44
CA ILE A 501 2.31 -25.40 -0.35
C ILE A 501 1.36 -24.45 0.39
N ILE A 502 1.81 -23.77 1.45
CA ILE A 502 1.01 -22.76 2.14
C ILE A 502 0.70 -21.59 1.19
N ALA A 503 1.69 -21.09 0.44
CA ALA A 503 1.47 -20.06 -0.56
C ALA A 503 0.49 -20.50 -1.69
N GLU A 504 0.48 -21.79 -2.07
CA GLU A 504 -0.51 -22.33 -3.00
C GLU A 504 -1.91 -22.43 -2.38
N LEU A 505 -2.02 -22.68 -1.07
CA LEU A 505 -3.29 -22.67 -0.35
C LEU A 505 -3.97 -21.30 -0.44
N VAL A 506 -3.21 -20.22 -0.30
CA VAL A 506 -3.71 -18.85 -0.48
C VAL A 506 -4.34 -18.67 -1.87
N LYS A 507 -3.64 -19.09 -2.92
CA LYS A 507 -4.18 -19.04 -4.29
C LYS A 507 -5.44 -19.89 -4.48
N LYS A 508 -5.50 -21.04 -3.82
CA LYS A 508 -6.64 -21.95 -3.91
C LYS A 508 -7.89 -21.38 -3.20
N VAL A 509 -7.70 -20.72 -2.08
CA VAL A 509 -8.78 -20.06 -1.33
C VAL A 509 -9.26 -18.83 -2.10
N GLY A 510 -8.36 -17.97 -2.56
CA GLY A 510 -8.62 -16.84 -3.47
C GLY A 510 -9.49 -15.75 -2.82
N SER A 511 -9.24 -15.41 -1.57
CA SER A 511 -9.91 -14.36 -0.80
C SER A 511 -8.88 -13.34 -0.31
N ASP A 512 -9.25 -12.08 -0.25
CA ASP A 512 -8.48 -10.99 0.38
C ASP A 512 -8.49 -11.04 1.91
N ARG A 513 -9.39 -11.85 2.49
CA ARG A 513 -9.43 -12.16 3.94
C ARG A 513 -8.62 -13.38 4.32
N PHE A 514 -7.76 -13.85 3.41
CA PHE A 514 -6.88 -14.98 3.67
C PHE A 514 -5.50 -14.80 3.06
N GLY A 515 -4.48 -14.93 3.89
CA GLY A 515 -3.07 -14.88 3.54
C GLY A 515 -2.27 -15.98 4.23
N TRP A 516 -0.98 -15.75 4.41
CA TRP A 516 -0.11 -16.66 5.15
C TRP A 516 0.98 -15.94 5.92
N CYS A 517 1.40 -16.55 7.01
CA CYS A 517 2.54 -16.20 7.84
C CYS A 517 3.70 -17.12 7.51
N PHE A 518 4.89 -16.57 7.27
CA PHE A 518 6.11 -17.34 7.10
C PHE A 518 6.88 -17.42 8.41
N ASP A 519 6.87 -18.59 9.04
CA ASP A 519 7.79 -18.90 10.13
C ASP A 519 9.10 -19.39 9.55
N VAL A 520 10.15 -18.60 9.76
CA VAL A 520 11.50 -18.89 9.24
C VAL A 520 12.17 -20.02 9.99
N GLY A 521 11.90 -20.15 11.30
CA GLY A 521 12.45 -21.21 12.13
C GLY A 521 11.85 -22.56 11.82
N HIS A 522 10.53 -22.64 11.67
CA HIS A 522 9.85 -23.86 11.19
C HIS A 522 10.36 -24.30 9.81
N ALA A 523 10.52 -23.34 8.89
CA ALA A 523 11.08 -23.63 7.57
C ALA A 523 12.52 -24.19 7.69
N TRP A 524 13.36 -23.58 8.54
CA TRP A 524 14.74 -24.00 8.78
C TRP A 524 14.83 -25.40 9.38
N CYS A 525 14.03 -25.73 10.39
CA CYS A 525 13.90 -27.07 10.96
C CYS A 525 13.54 -28.13 9.91
N CYS A 526 12.76 -27.74 8.91
CA CYS A 526 12.31 -28.63 7.82
C CYS A 526 13.26 -28.65 6.62
N GLY A 527 14.44 -28.00 6.71
CA GLY A 527 15.46 -27.99 5.68
C GLY A 527 15.23 -27.00 4.55
N TYR A 528 14.39 -25.99 4.76
CA TYR A 528 14.15 -24.91 3.81
C TYR A 528 14.96 -23.67 4.22
N ALA A 529 15.88 -23.24 3.36
CA ALA A 529 16.57 -21.97 3.53
C ALA A 529 15.61 -20.78 3.27
N PRO A 530 15.88 -19.59 3.85
CA PRO A 530 14.99 -18.43 3.72
C PRO A 530 14.63 -18.03 2.28
N ASP A 531 15.50 -18.30 1.30
CA ASP A 531 15.28 -17.99 -0.12
C ASP A 531 14.21 -18.89 -0.79
N VAL A 532 13.66 -19.88 -0.07
CA VAL A 532 12.46 -20.62 -0.50
C VAL A 532 11.31 -19.70 -0.83
N LEU A 533 11.24 -18.52 -0.19
CA LEU A 533 10.24 -17.48 -0.44
C LEU A 533 10.20 -17.04 -1.91
N LYS A 534 11.33 -17.04 -2.61
CA LYS A 534 11.41 -16.70 -4.06
C LYS A 534 10.67 -17.70 -4.94
N GLN A 535 10.41 -18.91 -4.43
CA GLN A 535 9.69 -19.98 -5.12
C GLN A 535 8.21 -20.03 -4.77
N CYS A 536 7.77 -19.22 -3.80
CA CYS A 536 6.40 -19.19 -3.34
C CYS A 536 5.48 -18.49 -4.36
N ALA A 537 4.28 -19.00 -4.47
CA ALA A 537 3.29 -18.52 -5.45
C ALA A 537 2.74 -17.11 -5.15
N VAL A 538 2.79 -16.70 -3.87
CA VAL A 538 2.47 -15.38 -3.33
C VAL A 538 3.43 -15.07 -2.18
N ALA A 539 3.76 -13.79 -1.96
CA ALA A 539 4.56 -13.38 -0.81
C ALA A 539 3.76 -13.58 0.50
N PRO A 540 4.43 -13.80 1.65
CA PRO A 540 3.76 -13.81 2.96
C PRO A 540 3.21 -12.41 3.29
N MET A 541 2.14 -12.37 4.08
CA MET A 541 1.58 -11.15 4.64
C MET A 541 2.18 -10.82 6.01
N SER A 542 2.66 -11.84 6.73
CA SER A 542 3.33 -11.72 8.01
C SER A 542 4.49 -12.70 8.11
N LEU A 543 5.31 -12.49 9.12
CA LEU A 543 6.46 -13.33 9.49
C LEU A 543 6.31 -13.77 10.94
N HIS A 544 6.82 -14.97 11.26
CA HIS A 544 7.28 -15.32 12.60
C HIS A 544 8.78 -15.48 12.54
N ILE A 545 9.48 -14.66 13.31
CA ILE A 545 10.94 -14.56 13.31
C ILE A 545 11.47 -15.16 14.61
N GLN A 546 12.10 -16.31 14.50
CA GLN A 546 12.76 -17.03 15.58
C GLN A 546 13.98 -17.78 15.01
N ASP A 547 14.94 -18.12 15.83
CA ASP A 547 16.13 -18.88 15.43
C ASP A 547 16.10 -20.28 16.04
N ASN A 548 16.86 -21.18 15.44
CA ASN A 548 17.14 -22.52 15.94
C ASN A 548 18.40 -23.11 15.28
N ASP A 549 18.90 -24.21 15.81
CA ASP A 549 20.02 -24.96 15.26
C ASP A 549 19.63 -26.10 14.32
N SER A 550 18.38 -26.09 13.85
CA SER A 550 17.73 -27.13 13.04
C SER A 550 17.49 -28.48 13.74
N SER A 551 17.82 -28.63 15.01
CA SER A 551 17.54 -29.87 15.78
C SER A 551 16.09 -29.94 16.30
N GLY A 552 15.39 -28.81 16.37
CA GLY A 552 14.02 -28.68 16.85
C GLY A 552 13.56 -27.23 16.82
N ASP A 553 12.31 -27.06 17.19
CA ASP A 553 11.66 -25.76 17.30
C ASP A 553 12.06 -25.08 18.61
N GLN A 554 13.06 -24.23 18.55
CA GLN A 554 13.71 -23.70 19.75
C GLN A 554 13.29 -22.28 20.11
N HIS A 555 12.71 -21.54 19.20
CA HIS A 555 12.32 -20.13 19.39
C HIS A 555 13.41 -19.24 20.03
N LEU A 556 14.66 -19.41 19.59
CA LEU A 556 15.79 -18.62 20.06
C LEU A 556 15.76 -17.20 19.47
N ASN A 557 16.47 -16.28 20.12
CA ASN A 557 16.70 -14.97 19.53
C ASN A 557 17.50 -15.09 18.21
N PRO A 558 17.21 -14.29 17.19
CA PRO A 558 17.97 -14.28 15.94
C PRO A 558 19.46 -14.05 16.19
N GLY A 559 20.28 -14.96 15.67
CA GLY A 559 21.74 -14.99 15.86
C GLY A 559 22.23 -15.97 16.93
N ASP A 560 21.34 -16.57 17.72
CA ASP A 560 21.66 -17.60 18.71
C ASP A 560 21.54 -19.03 18.13
N GLY A 561 20.97 -19.17 16.94
CA GLY A 561 20.88 -20.40 16.17
C GLY A 561 21.80 -20.41 14.94
N THR A 562 21.31 -20.97 13.83
CA THR A 562 22.10 -21.18 12.61
C THR A 562 21.46 -20.64 11.34
N ILE A 563 20.37 -19.88 11.44
CA ILE A 563 19.69 -19.29 10.29
C ILE A 563 20.58 -18.20 9.65
N ASP A 564 20.65 -18.19 8.31
CA ASP A 564 21.35 -17.13 7.56
C ASP A 564 20.47 -15.86 7.48
N TRP A 565 20.66 -14.95 8.41
CA TRP A 565 19.89 -13.71 8.53
C TRP A 565 20.15 -12.73 7.39
N ALA A 566 21.35 -12.70 6.81
CA ALA A 566 21.66 -11.89 5.65
C ALA A 566 20.92 -12.38 4.40
N LEU A 567 20.82 -13.71 4.22
CA LEU A 567 20.01 -14.32 3.17
C LEU A 567 18.53 -14.05 3.40
N PHE A 568 18.05 -14.10 4.66
CA PHE A 568 16.66 -13.83 5.01
C PHE A 568 16.25 -12.40 4.67
N THR A 569 16.95 -11.40 5.20
CA THR A 569 16.65 -9.98 4.95
C THR A 569 16.83 -9.59 3.49
N GLY A 570 17.87 -10.13 2.82
CA GLY A 570 18.07 -9.98 1.38
C GLY A 570 16.91 -10.54 0.55
N THR A 571 16.40 -11.72 0.94
CA THR A 571 15.26 -12.35 0.27
C THR A 571 13.97 -11.53 0.44
N LEU A 572 13.72 -11.01 1.64
CA LEU A 572 12.55 -10.16 1.90
C LEU A 572 12.57 -8.89 1.03
N ARG A 573 13.73 -8.24 0.88
CA ARG A 573 13.89 -7.12 -0.06
C ARG A 573 13.58 -7.51 -1.51
N GLU A 574 14.13 -8.64 -1.97
CA GLU A 574 13.93 -9.10 -3.37
C GLU A 574 12.47 -9.43 -3.68
N ILE A 575 11.74 -10.06 -2.75
CA ILE A 575 10.31 -10.35 -2.94
C ILE A 575 9.42 -9.14 -2.69
N GLY A 576 9.98 -8.01 -2.18
CA GLY A 576 9.27 -6.81 -1.78
C GLY A 576 8.26 -7.10 -0.68
N TYR A 577 8.72 -7.63 0.45
CA TYR A 577 7.90 -7.81 1.64
C TYR A 577 7.56 -6.44 2.25
N LEU A 578 6.30 -6.24 2.64
CA LEU A 578 5.79 -4.95 3.14
C LEU A 578 5.20 -5.03 4.56
N GLY A 579 5.24 -6.22 5.19
CA GLY A 579 4.65 -6.44 6.52
C GLY A 579 5.61 -6.12 7.67
N ASP A 580 5.14 -6.38 8.88
CA ASP A 580 5.85 -6.12 10.13
C ASP A 580 6.99 -7.13 10.40
N CYS A 581 7.93 -6.75 11.27
CA CYS A 581 8.99 -7.59 11.81
C CYS A 581 8.47 -8.23 13.11
N VAL A 582 7.82 -9.40 12.99
CA VAL A 582 7.14 -10.07 14.11
C VAL A 582 8.06 -11.10 14.72
N MET A 583 8.49 -10.84 15.96
CA MET A 583 9.40 -11.69 16.72
C MET A 583 8.60 -12.74 17.51
N GLU A 584 8.83 -14.00 17.21
CA GLU A 584 8.29 -15.14 17.97
C GLU A 584 9.40 -15.88 18.76
N ALA A 585 10.45 -15.17 19.07
CA ALA A 585 11.59 -15.64 19.85
C ALA A 585 11.33 -15.48 21.34
N HIS A 586 10.69 -16.45 21.94
CA HIS A 586 10.23 -16.38 23.34
C HIS A 586 11.05 -17.24 24.31
N HIS A 587 11.89 -18.18 23.83
CA HIS A 587 12.57 -19.16 24.67
C HIS A 587 13.37 -18.55 25.83
N GLN A 588 14.24 -17.57 25.53
CA GLN A 588 15.10 -16.98 26.55
C GLN A 588 14.30 -16.18 27.60
N SER A 589 13.27 -15.43 27.16
CA SER A 589 12.45 -14.59 28.06
C SER A 589 11.47 -15.42 28.89
N LEU A 590 10.85 -16.46 28.30
CA LEU A 590 9.88 -17.32 28.96
C LEU A 590 10.47 -18.04 30.19
N TYR A 591 11.70 -18.54 30.07
CA TYR A 591 12.36 -19.29 31.14
C TYR A 591 13.26 -18.41 32.04
N ALA A 592 13.35 -17.11 31.79
CA ALA A 592 14.14 -16.21 32.59
C ALA A 592 13.42 -15.80 33.89
N PRO A 593 14.16 -15.57 34.97
CA PRO A 593 13.62 -14.87 36.13
C PRO A 593 13.04 -13.51 35.73
N ASP A 594 11.93 -13.11 36.35
CA ASP A 594 11.24 -11.86 35.98
C ASP A 594 12.16 -10.60 36.04
N ALA A 595 13.12 -10.60 36.98
CA ALA A 595 14.11 -9.53 37.12
C ALA A 595 15.10 -9.42 35.93
N GLU A 596 15.26 -10.47 35.13
CA GLU A 596 16.18 -10.50 33.98
C GLU A 596 15.43 -10.34 32.64
N ARG A 597 14.12 -10.56 32.64
CA ARG A 597 13.28 -10.60 31.44
C ARG A 597 13.37 -9.31 30.62
N ASP A 598 13.34 -8.13 31.24
CA ASP A 598 13.42 -6.85 30.54
C ASP A 598 14.73 -6.67 29.77
N ALA A 599 15.85 -7.14 30.33
CA ALA A 599 17.13 -7.08 29.63
C ALA A 599 17.15 -7.99 28.39
N ILE A 600 16.56 -9.17 28.49
CA ILE A 600 16.43 -10.13 27.38
C ILE A 600 15.50 -9.55 26.30
N LEU A 601 14.35 -9.01 26.69
CA LEU A 601 13.42 -8.38 25.75
C LEU A 601 14.02 -7.15 25.08
N THR A 602 14.79 -6.34 25.81
CA THR A 602 15.53 -5.20 25.22
C THR A 602 16.48 -5.68 24.14
N SER A 603 17.27 -6.73 24.41
CA SER A 603 18.19 -7.32 23.41
C SER A 603 17.44 -7.88 22.21
N LEU A 604 16.30 -8.56 22.42
CA LEU A 604 15.45 -9.06 21.34
C LEU A 604 14.94 -7.92 20.44
N LEU A 605 14.44 -6.83 21.05
CA LEU A 605 13.92 -5.68 20.31
C LEU A 605 15.03 -4.91 19.57
N GLU A 606 16.26 -4.85 20.12
CA GLU A 606 17.43 -4.30 19.43
C GLU A 606 17.82 -5.13 18.21
N THR A 607 17.81 -6.45 18.34
CA THR A 607 18.02 -7.38 17.21
C THR A 607 16.94 -7.21 16.15
N ALA A 608 15.68 -7.11 16.56
CA ALA A 608 14.56 -6.86 15.65
C ALA A 608 14.70 -5.53 14.87
N ARG A 609 15.14 -4.46 15.54
CA ARG A 609 15.44 -3.17 14.90
C ARG A 609 16.57 -3.27 13.88
N SER A 610 17.59 -4.07 14.16
CA SER A 610 18.71 -4.32 13.24
C SER A 610 18.23 -5.09 12.00
N LEU A 611 17.47 -6.18 12.18
CA LEU A 611 16.88 -6.94 11.07
C LEU A 611 15.97 -6.06 10.22
N ARG A 612 15.10 -5.27 10.86
CA ARG A 612 14.23 -4.31 10.18
C ARG A 612 15.00 -3.34 9.29
N ALA A 613 16.13 -2.83 9.76
CA ALA A 613 16.97 -1.92 8.98
C ALA A 613 17.54 -2.60 7.73
N GLU A 614 17.79 -3.90 7.79
CA GLU A 614 18.28 -4.70 6.66
C GLU A 614 17.16 -5.18 5.71
N MET A 615 15.90 -5.13 6.11
CA MET A 615 14.73 -5.52 5.28
C MET A 615 14.35 -4.45 4.24
N ARG A 616 14.95 -3.26 4.27
CA ARG A 616 14.67 -2.11 3.39
C ARG A 616 15.65 -1.92 2.25
#